data_bf6a1748fe27dfec9856496958fe0014
#
_entry.id   bf6a1748fe27dfec9856496958fe0014
#
_cell.length_a   1.000
_cell.length_b   1.000
_cell.length_c   1.000
_cell.angle_alpha   90.00
_cell.angle_beta   90.00
_cell.angle_gamma   90.00
#
_symmetry.space_group_name_H-M   'P 1'
#
loop_
_entity.id
_entity.type
_entity.pdbx_description
1 polymer ?
#
loop_
_entity_poly.entity_id
_entity_poly.type
_entity_poly.pdbx_seq_one_letter_code
_entity_poly.pdbx_strand_id
1 'polypeptide(L)'
;DVDYDPLPAVADARAALAEDAAPVHDGAEHNLLAEFDMAFGDTDAAFATAPHVFRETFHQHRGGGHSIECRGNVATYDPLEDLLTLWSSTQTPHTARQLLCDMLGRYETGVRVVAPELGGGFGPKLIFYPEDITLAVAALILRRPVKWIEDRREHFIGTTQERDQFWEAEIATDGEGKILGLRGSLIHDHGAFTARGVNLPYESAITVTLPYEIPAYAMSVKLALTNKVPVTPVRGAGQPQGVFAMERLLDRAAQALGLDRAEIRRRNLVSGADMPKTKPLQNRGGGPVILDSGDYPKCQADVLARAGWDEFPARQQAARAEGRYLGIGMANFVKGTGRGPFESATVRIAPSGTVQVE
;
A
#
# COMPACT_ATOMS: atom_id res chain seq x y z
N ASP A 1 -0.35 -9.48 -36.46
CA ASP A 1 0.77 -8.56 -36.14
C ASP A 1 0.20 -7.18 -35.93
N VAL A 2 0.76 -6.43 -34.97
CA VAL A 2 0.40 -5.06 -34.67
C VAL A 2 1.64 -4.21 -34.82
N ASP A 3 1.56 -3.18 -35.64
CA ASP A 3 2.61 -2.17 -35.77
C ASP A 3 2.30 -1.03 -34.81
N TYR A 4 3.29 -0.63 -34.02
CA TYR A 4 3.17 0.43 -33.04
C TYR A 4 3.95 1.66 -33.49
N ASP A 5 3.34 2.83 -33.40
CA ASP A 5 3.99 4.13 -33.51
C ASP A 5 4.15 4.70 -32.08
N PRO A 6 5.33 4.54 -31.45
CA PRO A 6 5.51 4.91 -30.05
C PRO A 6 5.51 6.42 -29.87
N LEU A 7 4.65 6.91 -28.97
CA LEU A 7 4.60 8.31 -28.55
C LEU A 7 5.64 8.58 -27.46
N PRO A 8 6.08 9.85 -27.27
CA PRO A 8 6.89 10.25 -26.12
C PRO A 8 6.23 9.84 -24.81
N ALA A 9 7.00 9.23 -23.90
CA ALA A 9 6.50 8.74 -22.63
C ALA A 9 7.07 9.51 -21.45
N VAL A 10 6.21 9.90 -20.50
CA VAL A 10 6.59 10.48 -19.22
C VAL A 10 6.68 9.37 -18.19
N ALA A 11 7.89 9.00 -17.79
CA ALA A 11 8.17 7.85 -16.92
C ALA A 11 8.71 8.21 -15.51
N ASP A 12 9.08 9.47 -15.26
CA ASP A 12 9.50 9.95 -13.94
C ASP A 12 8.43 10.87 -13.36
N ALA A 13 7.91 10.53 -12.17
CA ALA A 13 6.84 11.27 -11.53
C ALA A 13 7.22 12.72 -11.17
N ARG A 14 8.49 12.99 -10.91
CA ARG A 14 8.98 14.35 -10.61
C ARG A 14 9.05 15.18 -11.89
N ALA A 15 9.53 14.59 -12.98
CA ALA A 15 9.52 15.22 -14.29
C ALA A 15 8.08 15.44 -14.81
N ALA A 16 7.16 14.54 -14.48
CA ALA A 16 5.75 14.66 -14.85
C ALA A 16 5.07 15.90 -14.25
N LEU A 17 5.57 16.41 -13.13
CA LEU A 17 5.03 17.60 -12.45
C LEU A 17 5.69 18.92 -12.90
N ALA A 18 6.62 18.89 -13.86
CA ALA A 18 7.20 20.10 -14.45
C ALA A 18 6.14 20.82 -15.33
N GLU A 19 6.23 22.16 -15.39
CA GLU A 19 5.28 22.97 -16.14
C GLU A 19 5.27 22.69 -17.66
N ASP A 20 6.42 22.25 -18.20
CA ASP A 20 6.62 21.90 -19.60
C ASP A 20 6.47 20.41 -19.91
N ALA A 21 6.05 19.61 -18.93
CA ALA A 21 5.88 18.18 -19.12
C ALA A 21 4.78 17.85 -20.12
N ALA A 22 5.05 16.95 -21.05
CA ALA A 22 3.99 16.44 -21.94
C ALA A 22 2.87 15.78 -21.12
N PRO A 23 1.59 16.00 -21.46
CA PRO A 23 0.48 15.38 -20.74
C PRO A 23 0.44 13.87 -21.01
N VAL A 24 0.13 13.09 -19.96
CA VAL A 24 -0.05 11.63 -20.06
C VAL A 24 -1.33 11.27 -20.80
N HIS A 25 -2.34 12.12 -20.73
CA HIS A 25 -3.62 11.96 -21.41
C HIS A 25 -3.90 13.13 -22.34
N ASP A 26 -4.44 12.84 -23.51
CA ASP A 26 -4.87 13.87 -24.46
C ASP A 26 -5.90 14.79 -23.83
N GLY A 27 -5.68 16.10 -24.01
CA GLY A 27 -6.56 17.12 -23.48
C GLY A 27 -6.38 17.44 -21.98
N ALA A 28 -5.46 16.80 -21.29
CA ALA A 28 -5.09 17.19 -19.94
C ALA A 28 -4.14 18.41 -19.97
N GLU A 29 -4.32 19.34 -19.03
CA GLU A 29 -3.47 20.52 -18.91
C GLU A 29 -2.13 20.20 -18.19
N HIS A 30 -2.16 19.23 -17.29
CA HIS A 30 -1.00 18.82 -16.47
C HIS A 30 -1.14 17.37 -15.99
N ASN A 31 -0.05 16.85 -15.43
CA ASN A 31 -0.02 15.47 -14.88
C ASN A 31 -0.21 15.41 -13.36
N LEU A 32 -0.55 16.50 -12.69
CA LEU A 32 -0.91 16.49 -11.27
C LEU A 32 -2.33 15.93 -11.13
N LEU A 33 -2.45 14.74 -10.59
CA LEU A 33 -3.75 14.08 -10.35
C LEU A 33 -4.45 14.65 -9.12
N ALA A 34 -3.70 14.86 -8.05
CA ALA A 34 -4.20 15.43 -6.79
C ALA A 34 -3.04 15.93 -5.94
N GLU A 35 -3.34 16.87 -5.04
CA GLU A 35 -2.44 17.30 -3.98
C GLU A 35 -3.22 17.55 -2.69
N PHE A 36 -2.55 17.37 -1.56
CA PHE A 36 -3.10 17.68 -0.24
C PHE A 36 -1.98 17.83 0.78
N ASP A 37 -2.29 18.53 1.87
CA ASP A 37 -1.40 18.69 3.01
C ASP A 37 -2.02 18.04 4.25
N MET A 38 -1.15 17.51 5.11
CA MET A 38 -1.52 17.04 6.45
C MET A 38 -0.64 17.74 7.47
N ALA A 39 -1.24 18.36 8.49
CA ALA A 39 -0.47 19.04 9.52
C ALA A 39 -1.18 19.02 10.86
N PHE A 40 -0.38 19.05 11.94
CA PHE A 40 -0.80 19.34 13.30
C PHE A 40 0.38 19.82 14.13
N GLY A 41 0.09 20.53 15.23
CA GLY A 41 1.11 21.16 16.05
C GLY A 41 1.78 22.34 15.33
N ASP A 42 2.87 22.85 15.91
CA ASP A 42 3.65 23.95 15.36
C ASP A 42 5.02 23.43 14.89
N THR A 43 5.09 23.02 13.60
CA THR A 43 6.31 22.49 13.02
C THR A 43 7.40 23.55 12.89
N ASP A 44 7.05 24.81 12.62
CA ASP A 44 8.03 25.87 12.46
C ASP A 44 8.73 26.16 13.79
N ALA A 45 7.99 26.26 14.88
CA ALA A 45 8.55 26.41 16.23
C ALA A 45 9.38 25.18 16.63
N ALA A 46 8.90 23.96 16.34
CA ALA A 46 9.63 22.72 16.63
C ALA A 46 10.97 22.67 15.94
N PHE A 47 11.03 23.00 14.63
CA PHE A 47 12.25 22.98 13.86
C PHE A 47 13.19 24.15 14.14
N ALA A 48 12.65 25.33 14.52
CA ALA A 48 13.46 26.48 14.89
C ALA A 48 14.20 26.30 16.23
N THR A 49 13.62 25.52 17.16
CA THR A 49 14.16 25.30 18.50
C THR A 49 14.91 23.98 18.68
N ALA A 50 14.78 23.05 17.74
CA ALA A 50 15.41 21.73 17.82
C ALA A 50 16.94 21.83 17.76
N PRO A 51 17.69 21.22 18.70
CA PRO A 51 19.14 21.15 18.63
C PRO A 51 19.65 20.26 17.48
N HIS A 52 18.81 19.31 17.01
CA HIS A 52 19.17 18.41 15.93
C HIS A 52 18.05 18.27 14.92
N VAL A 53 18.39 18.40 13.63
CA VAL A 53 17.50 18.14 12.49
C VAL A 53 18.21 17.19 11.55
N PHE A 54 17.54 16.08 11.23
CA PHE A 54 18.03 15.08 10.29
C PHE A 54 17.14 15.06 9.07
N ARG A 55 17.76 15.12 7.90
CA ARG A 55 17.08 15.11 6.59
C ARG A 55 17.49 13.89 5.80
N GLU A 56 16.54 13.26 5.14
CA GLU A 56 16.78 12.16 4.20
C GLU A 56 15.85 12.27 2.99
N THR A 57 16.36 11.78 1.87
CA THR A 57 15.62 11.59 0.63
C THR A 57 15.50 10.11 0.37
N PHE A 58 14.27 9.63 0.16
CA PHE A 58 14.00 8.22 -0.09
C PHE A 58 13.32 8.03 -1.43
N HIS A 59 13.73 7.03 -2.17
CA HIS A 59 12.96 6.50 -3.28
C HIS A 59 12.53 5.07 -2.97
N GLN A 60 11.26 4.88 -2.79
CA GLN A 60 10.66 3.54 -2.65
C GLN A 60 10.25 3.07 -4.03
N HIS A 61 11.07 2.21 -4.61
CA HIS A 61 10.91 1.73 -5.97
C HIS A 61 9.57 1.05 -6.20
N ARG A 62 9.08 1.17 -7.42
CA ARG A 62 7.91 0.45 -7.91
C ARG A 62 8.12 -1.06 -7.75
N GLY A 63 7.08 -1.74 -7.32
CA GLY A 63 7.05 -3.19 -7.14
C GLY A 63 5.69 -3.76 -7.44
N GLY A 64 5.50 -5.04 -7.23
CA GLY A 64 4.21 -5.71 -7.41
C GLY A 64 4.04 -6.87 -6.45
N GLY A 65 2.78 -7.17 -6.13
CA GLY A 65 2.41 -8.33 -5.31
C GLY A 65 2.33 -9.60 -6.14
N HIS A 66 3.39 -9.89 -6.91
CA HIS A 66 3.42 -10.99 -7.88
C HIS A 66 3.12 -12.35 -7.23
N SER A 67 1.84 -12.78 -7.34
CA SER A 67 1.41 -14.09 -6.91
C SER A 67 2.01 -15.19 -7.81
N ILE A 68 2.23 -16.39 -7.26
CA ILE A 68 2.76 -17.51 -8.04
C ILE A 68 1.77 -17.90 -9.13
N GLU A 69 0.47 -17.93 -8.83
CA GLU A 69 -0.58 -18.03 -9.84
C GLU A 69 -0.77 -16.66 -10.51
N CYS A 70 -0.59 -16.60 -11.84
CA CYS A 70 -0.97 -15.46 -12.66
C CYS A 70 -2.48 -15.27 -12.70
N ARG A 71 -2.98 -14.23 -13.39
CA ARG A 71 -4.42 -14.03 -13.58
C ARG A 71 -4.96 -15.04 -14.59
N GLY A 72 -6.23 -15.37 -14.48
CA GLY A 72 -6.89 -16.22 -15.45
C GLY A 72 -8.40 -16.14 -15.34
N ASN A 73 -9.05 -16.27 -16.49
CA ASN A 73 -10.50 -16.19 -16.63
C ASN A 73 -11.04 -17.28 -17.54
N VAL A 74 -12.22 -17.78 -17.20
CA VAL A 74 -13.07 -18.58 -18.08
C VAL A 74 -14.44 -17.94 -18.10
N ALA A 75 -14.98 -17.65 -19.28
CA ALA A 75 -16.34 -17.13 -19.45
C ALA A 75 -17.20 -18.08 -20.25
N THR A 76 -18.46 -18.26 -19.83
CA THR A 76 -19.48 -19.03 -20.55
C THR A 76 -20.79 -18.27 -20.58
N TYR A 77 -21.57 -18.48 -21.62
CA TYR A 77 -22.93 -17.97 -21.72
C TYR A 77 -23.92 -19.08 -22.02
N ASP A 78 -24.93 -19.22 -21.16
CA ASP A 78 -26.06 -20.12 -21.39
C ASP A 78 -27.23 -19.31 -21.97
N PRO A 79 -27.60 -19.54 -23.24
CA PRO A 79 -28.67 -18.79 -23.89
C PRO A 79 -30.08 -19.23 -23.46
N LEU A 80 -30.24 -20.39 -22.80
CA LEU A 80 -31.54 -20.85 -22.31
C LEU A 80 -31.92 -20.16 -21.02
N GLU A 81 -30.94 -20.00 -20.12
CA GLU A 81 -31.10 -19.32 -18.83
C GLU A 81 -30.78 -17.83 -18.93
N ASP A 82 -30.31 -17.34 -20.06
CA ASP A 82 -29.73 -16.01 -20.27
C ASP A 82 -28.67 -15.67 -19.20
N LEU A 83 -27.81 -16.64 -18.88
CA LEU A 83 -26.84 -16.55 -17.80
C LEU A 83 -25.41 -16.47 -18.31
N LEU A 84 -24.73 -15.35 -18.04
CA LEU A 84 -23.29 -15.20 -18.23
C LEU A 84 -22.58 -15.62 -16.95
N THR A 85 -21.67 -16.58 -17.02
CA THR A 85 -20.83 -16.99 -15.89
C THR A 85 -19.36 -16.70 -16.20
N LEU A 86 -18.70 -15.97 -15.29
CA LEU A 86 -17.26 -15.69 -15.31
C LEU A 86 -16.59 -16.36 -14.11
N TRP A 87 -15.70 -17.32 -14.35
CA TRP A 87 -14.73 -17.78 -13.36
C TRP A 87 -13.48 -16.92 -13.50
N SER A 88 -13.12 -16.21 -12.44
CA SER A 88 -12.00 -15.27 -12.46
C SER A 88 -11.12 -15.45 -11.23
N SER A 89 -9.81 -15.33 -11.41
CA SER A 89 -8.85 -15.25 -10.30
C SER A 89 -8.91 -13.87 -9.65
N THR A 90 -10.07 -13.51 -9.08
CA THR A 90 -10.36 -12.22 -8.46
C THR A 90 -10.51 -12.32 -6.95
N GLN A 91 -10.05 -11.29 -6.21
CA GLN A 91 -10.29 -11.13 -4.77
C GLN A 91 -11.66 -10.49 -4.48
N THR A 92 -12.38 -9.99 -5.50
CA THR A 92 -13.61 -9.21 -5.34
C THR A 92 -14.70 -9.65 -6.32
N PRO A 93 -15.24 -10.90 -6.18
CA PRO A 93 -16.22 -11.43 -7.13
C PRO A 93 -17.51 -10.60 -7.19
N HIS A 94 -17.96 -10.03 -6.06
CA HIS A 94 -19.15 -9.17 -6.04
C HIS A 94 -18.96 -7.87 -6.82
N THR A 95 -17.79 -7.22 -6.67
CA THR A 95 -17.46 -6.00 -7.44
C THR A 95 -17.33 -6.33 -8.93
N ALA A 96 -16.70 -7.44 -9.27
CA ALA A 96 -16.59 -7.89 -10.66
C ALA A 96 -17.96 -8.16 -11.28
N ARG A 97 -18.90 -8.79 -10.54
CA ARG A 97 -20.27 -8.99 -10.99
C ARG A 97 -21.00 -7.67 -11.25
N GLN A 98 -20.89 -6.73 -10.31
CA GLN A 98 -21.52 -5.42 -10.47
C GLN A 98 -20.99 -4.68 -11.71
N LEU A 99 -19.66 -4.63 -11.88
CA LEU A 99 -19.05 -3.98 -13.03
C LEU A 99 -19.45 -4.64 -14.35
N LEU A 100 -19.55 -5.97 -14.42
CA LEU A 100 -20.07 -6.67 -15.58
C LEU A 100 -21.53 -6.30 -15.87
N CYS A 101 -22.38 -6.21 -14.86
CA CYS A 101 -23.76 -5.79 -15.02
C CYS A 101 -23.86 -4.37 -15.56
N ASP A 102 -23.12 -3.44 -14.98
CA ASP A 102 -23.12 -2.02 -15.38
C ASP A 102 -22.60 -1.84 -16.81
N MET A 103 -21.46 -2.47 -17.15
CA MET A 103 -20.84 -2.33 -18.48
C MET A 103 -21.60 -3.01 -19.59
N LEU A 104 -22.31 -4.11 -19.29
CA LEU A 104 -23.08 -4.89 -20.29
C LEU A 104 -24.57 -4.54 -20.31
N GLY A 105 -25.04 -3.68 -19.41
CA GLY A 105 -26.45 -3.36 -19.25
C GLY A 105 -27.30 -4.58 -18.86
N ARG A 106 -26.75 -5.49 -18.03
CA ARG A 106 -27.40 -6.74 -17.62
C ARG A 106 -27.87 -6.66 -16.16
N TYR A 107 -28.97 -7.37 -15.86
CA TYR A 107 -29.39 -7.54 -14.48
C TYR A 107 -28.50 -8.54 -13.74
N GLU A 108 -28.38 -8.39 -12.41
CA GLU A 108 -27.59 -9.25 -11.54
C GLU A 108 -27.99 -10.74 -11.61
N THR A 109 -29.26 -11.03 -11.90
CA THR A 109 -29.76 -12.41 -12.09
C THR A 109 -29.20 -13.09 -13.36
N GLY A 110 -28.79 -12.31 -14.35
CA GLY A 110 -28.18 -12.79 -15.61
C GLY A 110 -26.65 -12.81 -15.60
N VAL A 111 -26.00 -12.52 -14.45
CA VAL A 111 -24.53 -12.53 -14.35
C VAL A 111 -24.09 -13.25 -13.07
N ARG A 112 -23.21 -14.22 -13.22
CA ARG A 112 -22.56 -14.96 -12.13
C ARG A 112 -21.06 -14.81 -12.21
N VAL A 113 -20.42 -14.42 -11.10
CA VAL A 113 -18.95 -14.43 -10.98
C VAL A 113 -18.56 -15.43 -9.90
N VAL A 114 -17.63 -16.31 -10.25
CA VAL A 114 -17.09 -17.35 -9.38
C VAL A 114 -15.61 -17.10 -9.18
N ALA A 115 -15.18 -16.86 -7.94
CA ALA A 115 -13.78 -16.87 -7.58
C ALA A 115 -13.43 -18.27 -7.06
N PRO A 116 -12.64 -19.05 -7.80
CA PRO A 116 -12.11 -20.33 -7.31
C PRO A 116 -11.05 -20.07 -6.23
N GLU A 117 -10.46 -21.13 -5.68
CA GLU A 117 -9.29 -21.00 -4.83
C GLU A 117 -8.15 -20.30 -5.56
N LEU A 118 -7.60 -19.24 -4.94
CA LEU A 118 -6.59 -18.39 -5.55
C LEU A 118 -5.17 -18.77 -5.09
N GLY A 119 -4.26 -18.89 -6.03
CA GLY A 119 -2.82 -19.05 -5.80
C GLY A 119 -2.10 -17.75 -5.44
N GLY A 120 -2.74 -16.93 -4.58
CA GLY A 120 -2.32 -15.62 -4.13
C GLY A 120 -2.99 -14.47 -4.88
N GLY A 121 -3.20 -13.35 -4.17
CA GLY A 121 -3.83 -12.15 -4.74
C GLY A 121 -3.07 -10.87 -4.36
N PHE A 122 -2.89 -10.65 -3.07
CA PHE A 122 -2.09 -9.59 -2.42
C PHE A 122 -2.46 -8.15 -2.79
N GLY A 123 -3.57 -7.93 -3.50
CA GLY A 123 -4.01 -6.63 -3.99
C GLY A 123 -4.14 -6.53 -5.51
N PRO A 124 -3.19 -6.98 -6.34
CA PRO A 124 -3.34 -6.92 -7.80
C PRO A 124 -4.61 -7.59 -8.33
N LYS A 125 -5.06 -8.67 -7.72
CA LYS A 125 -6.33 -9.33 -8.11
C LYS A 125 -7.60 -8.68 -7.49
N LEU A 126 -7.48 -7.51 -6.85
CA LEU A 126 -8.63 -6.66 -6.46
C LEU A 126 -9.23 -5.87 -7.63
N ILE A 127 -8.47 -5.73 -8.71
CA ILE A 127 -8.82 -4.88 -9.84
C ILE A 127 -9.63 -5.68 -10.84
N PHE A 128 -10.62 -5.04 -11.45
CA PHE A 128 -11.30 -5.53 -12.63
C PHE A 128 -10.51 -5.08 -13.86
N TYR A 129 -9.97 -6.02 -14.59
CA TYR A 129 -9.08 -5.76 -15.72
C TYR A 129 -9.83 -5.78 -17.05
N PRO A 130 -9.27 -5.19 -18.12
CA PRO A 130 -9.84 -5.26 -19.45
C PRO A 130 -10.09 -6.70 -19.94
N GLU A 131 -9.28 -7.66 -19.53
CA GLU A 131 -9.44 -9.06 -19.87
C GLU A 131 -10.71 -9.69 -19.30
N ASP A 132 -11.16 -9.24 -18.10
CA ASP A 132 -12.38 -9.75 -17.47
C ASP A 132 -13.61 -9.46 -18.33
N ILE A 133 -13.76 -8.20 -18.79
CA ILE A 133 -14.89 -7.81 -19.64
C ILE A 133 -14.75 -8.36 -21.07
N THR A 134 -13.54 -8.41 -21.60
CA THR A 134 -13.29 -8.88 -22.97
C THR A 134 -13.68 -10.34 -23.13
N LEU A 135 -13.34 -11.20 -22.15
CA LEU A 135 -13.74 -12.62 -22.20
C LEU A 135 -15.25 -12.78 -22.03
N ALA A 136 -15.86 -11.99 -21.17
CA ALA A 136 -17.31 -12.01 -20.98
C ALA A 136 -18.05 -11.67 -22.29
N VAL A 137 -17.64 -10.59 -22.96
CA VAL A 137 -18.18 -10.18 -24.27
C VAL A 137 -17.93 -11.25 -25.33
N ALA A 138 -16.73 -11.81 -25.39
CA ALA A 138 -16.39 -12.86 -26.36
C ALA A 138 -17.28 -14.10 -26.18
N ALA A 139 -17.56 -14.52 -24.93
CA ALA A 139 -18.45 -15.65 -24.66
C ALA A 139 -19.90 -15.37 -25.08
N LEU A 140 -20.39 -14.14 -24.88
CA LEU A 140 -21.72 -13.71 -25.34
C LEU A 140 -21.84 -13.75 -26.88
N ILE A 141 -20.84 -13.23 -27.61
CA ILE A 141 -20.83 -13.15 -29.06
C ILE A 141 -20.69 -14.55 -29.67
N LEU A 142 -19.70 -15.32 -29.19
CA LEU A 142 -19.36 -16.61 -29.74
C LEU A 142 -20.33 -17.73 -29.32
N ARG A 143 -21.08 -17.52 -28.21
CA ARG A 143 -21.91 -18.55 -27.57
C ARG A 143 -21.16 -19.85 -27.29
N ARG A 144 -19.90 -19.69 -26.86
CA ARG A 144 -18.98 -20.79 -26.52
C ARG A 144 -18.15 -20.39 -25.30
N PRO A 145 -17.66 -21.36 -24.52
CA PRO A 145 -16.68 -21.10 -23.49
C PRO A 145 -15.43 -20.45 -24.08
N VAL A 146 -14.96 -19.37 -23.40
CA VAL A 146 -13.72 -18.67 -23.76
C VAL A 146 -12.82 -18.68 -22.53
N LYS A 147 -11.54 -19.00 -22.72
CA LYS A 147 -10.54 -19.07 -21.64
C LYS A 147 -9.33 -18.23 -22.01
N TRP A 148 -8.82 -17.51 -21.03
CA TRP A 148 -7.54 -16.83 -21.08
C TRP A 148 -6.75 -17.09 -19.80
N ILE A 149 -5.45 -17.29 -19.92
CA ILE A 149 -4.51 -17.41 -18.81
C ILE A 149 -3.34 -16.51 -19.10
N GLU A 150 -3.08 -15.58 -18.19
CA GLU A 150 -1.93 -14.69 -18.22
C GLU A 150 -0.63 -15.47 -18.04
N ASP A 151 0.36 -15.20 -18.84
CA ASP A 151 1.71 -15.71 -18.59
C ASP A 151 2.49 -14.82 -17.59
N ARG A 152 3.66 -15.29 -17.17
CA ARG A 152 4.46 -14.54 -16.16
C ARG A 152 5.02 -13.23 -16.70
N ARG A 153 5.33 -13.14 -17.97
CA ARG A 153 5.83 -11.94 -18.62
C ARG A 153 4.71 -10.89 -18.73
N GLU A 154 3.54 -11.31 -19.17
CA GLU A 154 2.34 -10.46 -19.20
C GLU A 154 2.02 -9.93 -17.79
N HIS A 155 2.11 -10.79 -16.76
CA HIS A 155 1.89 -10.40 -15.37
C HIS A 155 2.83 -9.30 -14.91
N PHE A 156 4.12 -9.35 -15.25
CA PHE A 156 5.08 -8.33 -14.85
C PHE A 156 4.86 -6.98 -15.52
N ILE A 157 4.32 -6.95 -16.74
CA ILE A 157 4.15 -5.72 -17.52
C ILE A 157 2.72 -5.18 -17.54
N GLY A 158 1.70 -6.02 -17.36
CA GLY A 158 0.28 -5.64 -17.48
C GLY A 158 -0.48 -5.60 -16.15
N THR A 159 -0.02 -6.32 -15.12
CA THR A 159 -0.69 -6.31 -13.81
C THR A 159 -0.32 -5.06 -13.02
N THR A 160 -1.31 -4.51 -12.32
CA THR A 160 -1.12 -3.33 -11.47
C THR A 160 -0.01 -3.52 -10.45
N GLN A 161 0.68 -2.44 -10.14
CA GLN A 161 1.88 -2.41 -9.30
C GLN A 161 1.63 -1.63 -8.00
N GLU A 162 2.66 -1.44 -7.19
CA GLU A 162 2.60 -0.71 -5.92
C GLU A 162 3.77 0.25 -5.73
N ARG A 163 3.71 1.10 -4.71
CA ARG A 163 4.77 2.04 -4.30
C ARG A 163 5.07 3.10 -5.36
N ASP A 164 6.35 3.29 -5.64
CA ASP A 164 6.93 4.36 -6.44
C ASP A 164 6.68 5.73 -5.79
N GLN A 165 7.29 5.90 -4.62
CA GLN A 165 7.18 7.12 -3.84
C GLN A 165 8.53 7.77 -3.63
N PHE A 166 8.57 9.07 -3.86
CA PHE A 166 9.73 9.93 -3.61
C PHE A 166 9.44 10.77 -2.38
N TRP A 167 10.27 10.65 -1.37
CA TRP A 167 10.14 11.35 -0.10
C TRP A 167 11.30 12.29 0.13
N GLU A 168 11.02 13.50 0.55
CA GLU A 168 11.95 14.36 1.26
C GLU A 168 11.40 14.55 2.66
N ALA A 169 12.10 14.07 3.68
CA ALA A 169 11.60 14.05 5.03
C ALA A 169 12.65 14.52 6.04
N GLU A 170 12.20 15.30 7.02
CA GLU A 170 13.02 15.84 8.10
C GLU A 170 12.41 15.48 9.44
N ILE A 171 13.27 15.07 10.38
CA ILE A 171 12.90 14.87 11.79
C ILE A 171 13.71 15.80 12.67
N ALA A 172 13.03 16.51 13.54
CA ALA A 172 13.61 17.37 14.58
C ALA A 172 13.61 16.63 15.92
N THR A 173 14.73 16.58 16.62
CA THR A 173 14.85 15.94 17.94
C THR A 173 15.54 16.85 18.94
N ASP A 174 15.33 16.57 20.22
CA ASP A 174 16.19 17.11 21.29
C ASP A 174 17.54 16.36 21.35
N GLY A 175 18.40 16.74 22.30
CA GLY A 175 19.72 16.12 22.50
C GLY A 175 19.68 14.65 22.93
N GLU A 176 18.54 14.19 23.44
CA GLU A 176 18.32 12.82 23.88
C GLU A 176 17.61 11.95 22.82
N GLY A 177 17.30 12.50 21.65
CA GLY A 177 16.62 11.81 20.56
C GLY A 177 15.09 11.73 20.72
N LYS A 178 14.50 12.57 21.60
CA LYS A 178 13.05 12.71 21.65
C LYS A 178 12.57 13.54 20.46
N ILE A 179 11.56 13.06 19.77
CA ILE A 179 11.01 13.73 18.58
C ILE A 179 10.29 15.00 19.00
N LEU A 180 10.63 16.11 18.37
CA LEU A 180 9.98 17.41 18.51
C LEU A 180 9.07 17.72 17.32
N GLY A 181 9.43 17.22 16.12
CA GLY A 181 8.63 17.43 14.93
C GLY A 181 9.07 16.54 13.77
N LEU A 182 8.16 16.37 12.82
CA LEU A 182 8.36 15.67 11.55
C LEU A 182 7.74 16.51 10.44
N ARG A 183 8.48 16.77 9.35
CA ARG A 183 7.93 17.44 8.16
C ARG A 183 8.54 16.89 6.87
N GLY A 184 7.89 17.18 5.75
CA GLY A 184 8.43 16.77 4.45
C GLY A 184 7.47 16.90 3.30
N SER A 185 7.87 16.27 2.20
CA SER A 185 7.06 16.13 0.99
C SER A 185 7.10 14.71 0.45
N LEU A 186 6.04 14.32 -0.21
CA LEU A 186 5.86 13.02 -0.84
C LEU A 186 5.30 13.19 -2.25
N ILE A 187 6.01 12.70 -3.26
CA ILE A 187 5.48 12.55 -4.63
C ILE A 187 5.19 11.06 -4.84
N HIS A 188 3.96 10.75 -5.21
CA HIS A 188 3.49 9.40 -5.53
C HIS A 188 3.29 9.24 -7.03
N ASP A 189 4.03 8.32 -7.65
CA ASP A 189 3.81 7.91 -9.04
C ASP A 189 2.58 7.00 -9.14
N HIS A 190 1.50 7.56 -9.68
CA HIS A 190 0.22 6.87 -9.75
C HIS A 190 0.10 5.92 -10.96
N GLY A 191 0.97 6.08 -11.95
CA GLY A 191 0.82 5.46 -13.26
C GLY A 191 -0.21 6.20 -14.12
N ALA A 192 -0.66 5.58 -15.22
CA ALA A 192 -1.49 6.23 -16.21
C ALA A 192 -2.99 6.32 -15.82
N PHE A 193 -3.49 5.42 -14.99
CA PHE A 193 -4.92 5.31 -14.67
C PHE A 193 -5.16 5.12 -13.17
N THR A 194 -6.30 5.66 -12.70
CA THR A 194 -6.74 5.55 -11.30
C THR A 194 -7.49 4.24 -11.05
N ALA A 195 -6.77 3.14 -10.94
CA ALA A 195 -7.41 1.85 -10.64
C ALA A 195 -7.95 1.77 -9.19
N ARG A 196 -7.17 2.06 -8.17
CA ARG A 196 -7.54 2.22 -6.74
C ARG A 196 -6.43 2.90 -5.90
N GLY A 197 -5.43 3.49 -6.54
CA GLY A 197 -4.18 3.90 -5.89
C GLY A 197 -4.22 5.25 -5.16
N VAL A 198 -5.24 6.08 -5.36
CA VAL A 198 -5.32 7.45 -4.80
C VAL A 198 -5.17 7.49 -3.27
N ASN A 199 -5.64 6.46 -2.58
CA ASN A 199 -5.57 6.38 -1.11
C ASN A 199 -4.20 5.99 -0.57
N LEU A 200 -3.28 5.51 -1.41
CA LEU A 200 -1.99 4.98 -0.95
C LEU A 200 -1.11 6.05 -0.30
N PRO A 201 -0.85 7.21 -0.94
CA PRO A 201 -0.03 8.24 -0.33
C PRO A 201 -0.70 8.87 0.90
N TYR A 202 -2.03 8.92 0.96
CA TYR A 202 -2.76 9.34 2.15
C TYR A 202 -2.46 8.42 3.36
N GLU A 203 -2.56 7.10 3.18
CA GLU A 203 -2.20 6.12 4.21
C GLU A 203 -0.71 6.19 4.57
N SER A 204 0.17 6.49 3.61
CA SER A 204 1.60 6.67 3.86
C SER A 204 1.86 7.88 4.77
N ALA A 205 1.19 9.00 4.49
CA ALA A 205 1.33 10.24 5.25
C ALA A 205 0.76 10.13 6.68
N ILE A 206 -0.26 9.30 6.91
CA ILE A 206 -0.73 8.98 8.26
C ILE A 206 0.28 8.07 8.96
N THR A 207 0.68 7.00 8.30
CA THR A 207 1.43 5.90 8.92
C THR A 207 2.84 6.30 9.31
N VAL A 208 3.44 7.29 8.64
CA VAL A 208 4.75 7.84 8.99
C VAL A 208 4.78 8.38 10.44
N THR A 209 3.63 8.74 11.01
CA THR A 209 3.54 9.21 12.40
C THR A 209 3.38 8.08 13.43
N LEU A 210 3.15 6.84 12.99
CA LEU A 210 2.81 5.73 13.88
C LEU A 210 4.00 4.77 14.04
N PRO A 211 4.18 4.19 15.24
CA PRO A 211 3.43 4.31 16.51
C PRO A 211 4.03 5.32 17.50
N TYR A 212 4.58 6.41 17.02
CA TYR A 212 5.40 7.32 17.82
C TYR A 212 4.62 8.54 18.32
N GLU A 213 5.10 9.12 19.43
CA GLU A 213 4.69 10.44 19.91
C GLU A 213 5.38 11.50 19.07
N ILE A 214 4.61 12.21 18.26
CA ILE A 214 5.07 13.30 17.39
C ILE A 214 4.25 14.54 17.74
N PRO A 215 4.84 15.56 18.37
CA PRO A 215 4.11 16.76 18.78
C PRO A 215 3.70 17.68 17.63
N ALA A 216 4.53 17.75 16.59
CA ALA A 216 4.30 18.59 15.43
C ALA A 216 4.59 17.83 14.12
N TYR A 217 3.71 17.98 13.13
CA TYR A 217 3.79 17.27 11.87
C TYR A 217 3.30 18.12 10.71
N ALA A 218 4.00 18.09 9.58
CA ALA A 218 3.56 18.69 8.32
C ALA A 218 4.08 17.86 7.14
N MET A 219 3.19 17.43 6.25
CA MET A 219 3.52 16.66 5.05
C MET A 219 2.73 17.15 3.87
N SER A 220 3.43 17.57 2.81
CA SER A 220 2.82 17.88 1.52
C SER A 220 2.87 16.67 0.61
N VAL A 221 1.76 16.35 -0.05
CA VAL A 221 1.61 15.14 -0.85
C VAL A 221 1.11 15.49 -2.24
N LYS A 222 1.83 15.01 -3.26
CA LYS A 222 1.44 15.14 -4.67
C LYS A 222 1.34 13.77 -5.33
N LEU A 223 0.30 13.58 -6.13
CA LEU A 223 0.09 12.39 -6.95
C LEU A 223 0.32 12.78 -8.41
N ALA A 224 1.30 12.14 -9.05
CA ALA A 224 1.63 12.38 -10.44
C ALA A 224 1.14 11.25 -11.35
N LEU A 225 0.58 11.60 -12.49
CA LEU A 225 0.32 10.67 -13.58
C LEU A 225 1.61 10.45 -14.39
N THR A 226 1.82 9.21 -14.81
CA THR A 226 2.93 8.80 -15.69
C THR A 226 2.45 7.74 -16.69
N ASN A 227 3.18 7.54 -17.79
CA ASN A 227 2.85 6.48 -18.75
C ASN A 227 3.29 5.08 -18.27
N LYS A 228 3.14 4.80 -16.97
CA LYS A 228 3.39 3.50 -16.36
C LYS A 228 2.09 2.77 -16.04
N VAL A 229 2.19 1.48 -15.78
CA VAL A 229 1.08 0.67 -15.26
C VAL A 229 0.52 1.30 -13.97
N PRO A 230 -0.81 1.31 -13.77
CA PRO A 230 -1.41 1.89 -12.58
C PRO A 230 -0.92 1.27 -11.27
N VAL A 231 -0.82 2.10 -10.25
CA VAL A 231 -0.55 1.66 -8.88
C VAL A 231 -1.86 1.35 -8.15
N THR A 232 -1.87 0.26 -7.41
CA THR A 232 -3.00 -0.19 -6.60
C THR A 232 -2.58 -0.59 -5.20
N PRO A 233 -3.52 -0.74 -4.25
CA PRO A 233 -3.20 -1.29 -2.94
C PRO A 233 -2.65 -2.71 -3.04
N VAL A 234 -1.38 -2.89 -2.73
CA VAL A 234 -0.77 -4.19 -2.46
C VAL A 234 -0.64 -4.33 -0.94
N ARG A 235 -0.58 -5.55 -0.42
CA ARG A 235 -0.57 -5.88 1.02
C ARG A 235 0.15 -4.82 1.87
N GLY A 236 -0.62 -4.12 2.74
CA GLY A 236 -0.18 -2.95 3.50
C GLY A 236 -0.75 -1.63 2.99
N ALA A 237 -0.97 -1.45 1.68
CA ALA A 237 -1.76 -0.37 1.07
C ALA A 237 -1.34 1.04 1.51
N GLY A 238 -0.08 1.41 1.32
CA GLY A 238 0.49 2.71 1.71
C GLY A 238 1.17 2.71 3.07
N GLN A 239 0.79 1.83 3.99
CA GLN A 239 1.37 1.76 5.33
C GLN A 239 2.87 1.39 5.32
N PRO A 240 3.34 0.37 4.58
CA PRO A 240 4.76 0.04 4.54
C PRO A 240 5.65 1.20 4.09
N GLN A 241 5.11 2.09 3.26
CA GLN A 241 5.84 3.24 2.75
C GLN A 241 6.10 4.29 3.84
N GLY A 242 5.06 4.63 4.63
CA GLY A 242 5.19 5.52 5.78
C GLY A 242 6.11 4.94 6.86
N VAL A 243 5.94 3.64 7.17
CA VAL A 243 6.83 2.92 8.10
C VAL A 243 8.27 3.00 7.63
N PHE A 244 8.56 2.70 6.37
CA PHE A 244 9.92 2.75 5.84
C PHE A 244 10.55 4.14 6.03
N ALA A 245 9.83 5.20 5.68
CA ALA A 245 10.35 6.57 5.79
C ALA A 245 10.67 6.92 7.26
N MET A 246 9.76 6.65 8.18
CA MET A 246 9.97 6.94 9.60
C MET A 246 11.11 6.13 10.22
N GLU A 247 11.14 4.84 9.96
CA GLU A 247 12.12 3.93 10.53
C GLU A 247 13.54 4.23 10.03
N ARG A 248 13.68 4.67 8.76
CA ARG A 248 14.96 5.15 8.22
C ARG A 248 15.41 6.47 8.82
N LEU A 249 14.49 7.43 9.05
CA LEU A 249 14.81 8.68 9.74
C LEU A 249 15.29 8.41 11.17
N LEU A 250 14.63 7.52 11.90
CA LEU A 250 15.05 7.13 13.25
C LEU A 250 16.42 6.45 13.28
N ASP A 251 16.71 5.58 12.31
CA ASP A 251 18.03 4.96 12.18
C ASP A 251 19.11 6.03 11.93
N ARG A 252 18.81 7.02 11.10
CA ARG A 252 19.72 8.12 10.80
C ARG A 252 19.98 8.99 12.02
N ALA A 253 18.91 9.35 12.72
CA ALA A 253 19.01 10.13 13.97
C ALA A 253 19.80 9.36 15.05
N ALA A 254 19.49 8.08 15.25
CA ALA A 254 20.21 7.23 16.21
C ALA A 254 21.70 7.18 15.94
N GLN A 255 22.09 6.94 14.67
CA GLN A 255 23.48 6.89 14.25
C GLN A 255 24.21 8.21 14.52
N ALA A 256 23.59 9.34 14.18
CA ALA A 256 24.20 10.66 14.33
C ALA A 256 24.32 11.09 15.81
N LEU A 257 23.37 10.67 16.64
CA LEU A 257 23.36 10.94 18.09
C LEU A 257 24.18 9.91 18.90
N GLY A 258 24.72 8.87 18.27
CA GLY A 258 25.40 7.78 18.98
C GLY A 258 24.50 6.95 19.87
N LEU A 259 23.20 6.91 19.57
CA LEU A 259 22.20 6.13 20.31
C LEU A 259 22.00 4.74 19.69
N ASP A 260 21.65 3.77 20.53
CA ASP A 260 21.14 2.49 20.03
C ASP A 260 19.83 2.70 19.28
N ARG A 261 19.66 1.95 18.18
CA ARG A 261 18.49 2.06 17.29
C ARG A 261 17.18 1.66 17.99
N ALA A 262 17.24 0.69 18.91
CA ALA A 262 16.09 0.32 19.72
C ALA A 262 15.76 1.39 20.75
N GLU A 263 16.78 2.00 21.35
CA GLU A 263 16.61 2.99 22.41
C GLU A 263 15.94 4.28 21.89
N ILE A 264 16.35 4.81 20.74
CA ILE A 264 15.68 6.00 20.18
C ILE A 264 14.19 5.74 19.90
N ARG A 265 13.85 4.54 19.46
CA ARG A 265 12.44 4.13 19.25
C ARG A 265 11.70 4.03 20.57
N ARG A 266 12.28 3.34 21.55
CA ARG A 266 11.70 3.19 22.89
C ARG A 266 11.34 4.52 23.53
N ARG A 267 12.19 5.54 23.40
CA ARG A 267 11.95 6.90 23.92
C ARG A 267 10.74 7.58 23.31
N ASN A 268 10.37 7.21 22.10
CA ASN A 268 9.35 7.88 21.30
C ASN A 268 8.07 7.07 21.11
N LEU A 269 8.03 5.79 21.50
CA LEU A 269 6.82 4.99 21.39
C LEU A 269 5.70 5.53 22.28
N VAL A 270 4.47 5.46 21.77
CA VAL A 270 3.26 5.72 22.58
C VAL A 270 3.19 4.70 23.72
N SER A 271 2.98 5.18 24.93
CA SER A 271 2.87 4.34 26.13
C SER A 271 1.56 3.56 26.14
N GLY A 272 1.58 2.34 26.64
CA GLY A 272 0.36 1.57 26.89
C GLY A 272 -0.57 2.24 27.93
N ALA A 273 -0.03 3.06 28.83
CA ALA A 273 -0.81 3.81 29.80
C ALA A 273 -1.64 4.96 29.17
N ASP A 274 -1.28 5.39 27.96
CA ASP A 274 -1.97 6.47 27.23
C ASP A 274 -3.09 5.95 26.32
N MET A 275 -3.33 4.64 26.27
CA MET A 275 -4.35 4.04 25.43
C MET A 275 -5.76 4.14 26.04
N PRO A 276 -6.81 4.42 25.25
CA PRO A 276 -6.76 4.72 23.79
C PRO A 276 -6.21 6.11 23.50
N LYS A 277 -5.33 6.21 22.49
CA LYS A 277 -4.71 7.48 22.07
C LYS A 277 -5.28 7.93 20.74
N THR A 278 -5.92 9.08 20.71
CA THR A 278 -6.34 9.73 19.47
C THR A 278 -5.19 10.56 18.91
N LYS A 279 -4.81 10.28 17.67
CA LYS A 279 -3.85 11.12 16.94
C LYS A 279 -4.60 12.28 16.27
N PRO A 280 -4.00 13.48 16.16
CA PRO A 280 -4.64 14.64 15.56
C PRO A 280 -4.64 14.54 14.01
N LEU A 281 -5.07 13.40 13.49
CA LEU A 281 -5.19 13.05 12.08
C LEU A 281 -6.53 12.38 11.83
N GLN A 282 -7.01 12.49 10.60
CA GLN A 282 -8.19 11.78 10.14
C GLN A 282 -7.77 10.61 9.26
N ASN A 283 -8.43 9.47 9.40
CA ASN A 283 -8.30 8.38 8.46
C ASN A 283 -9.04 8.73 7.15
N ARG A 284 -8.81 7.96 6.09
CA ARG A 284 -9.41 8.21 4.77
C ARG A 284 -10.95 8.14 4.73
N GLY A 285 -11.59 7.65 5.77
CA GLY A 285 -13.04 7.66 5.94
C GLY A 285 -13.56 8.90 6.68
N GLY A 286 -12.69 9.87 7.02
CA GLY A 286 -13.02 11.08 7.76
C GLY A 286 -13.11 10.90 9.28
N GLY A 287 -12.99 9.68 9.78
CA GLY A 287 -12.94 9.42 11.21
C GLY A 287 -11.56 9.67 11.83
N PRO A 288 -11.46 9.76 13.15
CA PRO A 288 -10.18 9.96 13.83
C PRO A 288 -9.25 8.75 13.68
N VAL A 289 -7.95 8.99 13.73
CA VAL A 289 -6.94 7.94 13.86
C VAL A 289 -6.78 7.63 15.35
N ILE A 290 -7.19 6.45 15.77
CA ILE A 290 -7.17 6.02 17.17
C ILE A 290 -6.25 4.80 17.30
N LEU A 291 -5.28 4.88 18.21
CA LEU A 291 -4.57 3.73 18.74
C LEU A 291 -5.40 3.22 19.91
N ASP A 292 -6.16 2.16 19.69
CA ASP A 292 -7.21 1.71 20.61
C ASP A 292 -6.67 0.97 21.84
N SER A 293 -5.59 0.22 21.63
CA SER A 293 -5.00 -0.64 22.68
C SER A 293 -3.56 -1.01 22.35
N GLY A 294 -2.89 -1.63 23.29
CA GLY A 294 -1.55 -2.20 23.15
C GLY A 294 -0.53 -1.60 24.13
N ASP A 295 0.58 -2.33 24.26
CA ASP A 295 1.78 -1.89 24.99
C ASP A 295 2.96 -1.99 24.03
N TYR A 296 3.20 -0.91 23.30
CA TYR A 296 4.22 -0.89 22.24
C TYR A 296 5.64 -1.00 22.79
N PRO A 297 6.00 -0.30 23.90
CA PRO A 297 7.30 -0.49 24.54
C PRO A 297 7.55 -1.95 24.97
N LYS A 298 6.54 -2.59 25.57
CA LYS A 298 6.64 -4.01 25.94
C LYS A 298 6.81 -4.92 24.73
N CYS A 299 6.03 -4.70 23.69
CA CYS A 299 6.13 -5.46 22.44
C CYS A 299 7.55 -5.35 21.85
N GLN A 300 8.11 -4.15 21.80
CA GLN A 300 9.49 -3.94 21.35
C GLN A 300 10.48 -4.71 22.23
N ALA A 301 10.37 -4.58 23.55
CA ALA A 301 11.28 -5.25 24.50
C ALA A 301 11.24 -6.77 24.35
N ASP A 302 10.04 -7.35 24.22
CA ASP A 302 9.86 -8.79 24.06
C ASP A 302 10.50 -9.31 22.75
N VAL A 303 10.37 -8.55 21.65
CA VAL A 303 10.97 -8.92 20.35
C VAL A 303 12.48 -8.80 20.40
N LEU A 304 13.03 -7.75 20.98
CA LEU A 304 14.48 -7.54 21.12
C LEU A 304 15.13 -8.65 21.95
N ALA A 305 14.52 -9.01 23.08
CA ALA A 305 15.00 -10.10 23.91
C ALA A 305 15.01 -11.45 23.14
N ARG A 306 13.95 -11.77 22.39
CA ARG A 306 13.87 -12.99 21.58
C ARG A 306 14.85 -13.00 20.42
N ALA A 307 15.17 -11.85 19.84
CA ALA A 307 16.12 -11.71 18.75
C ALA A 307 17.59 -11.78 19.22
N GLY A 308 17.83 -11.66 20.53
CA GLY A 308 19.19 -11.54 21.11
C GLY A 308 19.84 -10.24 20.64
N TRP A 309 19.14 -9.12 20.80
CA TRP A 309 19.61 -7.80 20.35
C TRP A 309 20.89 -7.39 21.05
N ASP A 310 20.96 -7.53 22.35
CA ASP A 310 22.09 -7.10 23.17
C ASP A 310 23.34 -7.98 22.90
N GLU A 311 23.16 -9.25 22.57
CA GLU A 311 24.23 -10.18 22.24
C GLU A 311 24.68 -10.10 20.78
N PHE A 312 23.91 -9.39 19.92
CA PHE A 312 24.16 -9.36 18.48
C PHE A 312 25.53 -8.77 18.10
N PRO A 313 26.06 -7.70 18.73
CA PRO A 313 27.39 -7.18 18.42
C PRO A 313 28.50 -8.22 18.58
N ALA A 314 28.46 -9.02 19.64
CA ALA A 314 29.43 -10.10 19.86
C ALA A 314 29.31 -11.22 18.80
N ARG A 315 28.07 -11.61 18.47
CA ARG A 315 27.77 -12.59 17.41
C ARG A 315 28.24 -12.11 16.05
N GLN A 316 28.07 -10.82 15.74
CA GLN A 316 28.49 -10.21 14.48
C GLN A 316 30.02 -10.21 14.38
N GLN A 317 30.71 -9.86 15.46
CA GLN A 317 32.18 -9.88 15.51
C GLN A 317 32.75 -11.29 15.30
N ALA A 318 32.20 -12.30 15.99
CA ALA A 318 32.58 -13.69 15.84
C ALA A 318 32.36 -14.19 14.41
N ALA A 319 31.22 -13.86 13.80
CA ALA A 319 30.94 -14.23 12.42
C ALA A 319 31.92 -13.60 11.43
N ARG A 320 32.28 -12.33 11.63
CA ARG A 320 33.28 -11.64 10.79
C ARG A 320 34.65 -12.30 10.85
N ALA A 321 35.07 -12.78 12.02
CA ALA A 321 36.31 -13.51 12.18
C ALA A 321 36.35 -14.83 11.37
N GLU A 322 35.17 -15.39 11.07
CA GLU A 322 34.97 -16.58 10.23
C GLU A 322 34.68 -16.22 8.75
N GLY A 323 34.80 -14.96 8.34
CA GLY A 323 34.49 -14.49 6.98
C GLY A 323 32.99 -14.40 6.67
N ARG A 324 32.11 -14.48 7.67
CA ARG A 324 30.65 -14.34 7.52
C ARG A 324 30.19 -12.95 7.96
N TYR A 325 29.17 -12.42 7.29
CA TYR A 325 28.62 -11.10 7.57
C TYR A 325 27.16 -11.24 8.03
N LEU A 326 26.92 -10.93 9.30
CA LEU A 326 25.58 -10.90 9.89
C LEU A 326 25.06 -9.49 9.98
N GLY A 327 23.75 -9.31 9.75
CA GLY A 327 23.03 -8.06 9.94
C GLY A 327 21.78 -8.29 10.78
N ILE A 328 21.39 -7.27 11.55
CA ILE A 328 20.11 -7.21 12.25
C ILE A 328 19.47 -5.85 12.01
N GLY A 329 18.17 -5.85 11.77
CA GLY A 329 17.36 -4.65 11.62
C GLY A 329 16.09 -4.74 12.44
N MET A 330 15.50 -3.59 12.73
CA MET A 330 14.21 -3.50 13.39
C MET A 330 13.35 -2.43 12.75
N ALA A 331 12.04 -2.58 12.88
CA ALA A 331 11.05 -1.58 12.55
C ALA A 331 9.85 -1.76 13.49
N ASN A 332 9.29 -0.64 13.94
CA ASN A 332 8.04 -0.63 14.68
C ASN A 332 6.90 -0.17 13.76
N PHE A 333 5.76 -0.86 13.81
CA PHE A 333 4.59 -0.42 13.07
C PHE A 333 3.30 -0.82 13.78
N VAL A 334 2.25 -0.08 13.48
CA VAL A 334 0.88 -0.39 13.91
C VAL A 334 0.00 -0.47 12.69
N LYS A 335 -0.89 -1.45 12.68
CA LYS A 335 -1.84 -1.65 11.60
C LYS A 335 -3.22 -1.98 12.15
N GLY A 336 -4.26 -1.31 11.64
CA GLY A 336 -5.64 -1.66 11.91
C GLY A 336 -5.98 -3.07 11.42
N THR A 337 -6.77 -3.80 12.18
CA THR A 337 -7.06 -5.23 11.95
C THR A 337 -8.34 -5.47 11.15
N GLY A 338 -9.28 -4.53 11.13
CA GLY A 338 -10.56 -4.67 10.45
C GLY A 338 -10.87 -3.49 9.53
N ARG A 339 -11.84 -3.70 8.65
CA ARG A 339 -12.41 -2.64 7.80
C ARG A 339 -13.93 -2.79 7.78
N GLY A 340 -14.60 -1.66 7.72
CA GLY A 340 -16.04 -1.59 7.65
C GLY A 340 -16.71 -1.77 9.02
N PRO A 341 -18.02 -1.50 9.07
CA PRO A 341 -18.79 -1.55 10.32
C PRO A 341 -19.12 -2.98 10.75
N PHE A 342 -19.14 -3.94 9.84
CA PHE A 342 -19.47 -5.34 10.10
C PHE A 342 -18.95 -6.27 9.00
N GLU A 343 -18.90 -7.54 9.32
CA GLU A 343 -18.76 -8.66 8.37
C GLU A 343 -19.94 -9.60 8.56
N SER A 344 -20.27 -10.39 7.55
CA SER A 344 -21.37 -11.35 7.61
C SER A 344 -20.96 -12.70 7.04
N ALA A 345 -21.60 -13.76 7.53
CA ALA A 345 -21.47 -15.10 6.99
C ALA A 345 -22.84 -15.80 7.06
N THR A 346 -23.13 -16.61 6.06
CA THR A 346 -24.27 -17.51 6.07
C THR A 346 -23.78 -18.92 6.39
N VAL A 347 -24.35 -19.54 7.43
CA VAL A 347 -24.04 -20.93 7.80
C VAL A 347 -25.28 -21.78 7.59
N ARG A 348 -25.18 -22.82 6.75
CA ARG A 348 -26.24 -23.81 6.52
C ARG A 348 -25.77 -25.17 7.00
N ILE A 349 -26.62 -25.80 7.79
CA ILE A 349 -26.40 -27.16 8.29
C ILE A 349 -27.47 -28.07 7.67
N ALA A 350 -27.02 -29.03 6.86
CA ALA A 350 -27.92 -30.01 6.26
C ALA A 350 -28.31 -31.13 7.28
N PRO A 351 -29.39 -31.84 7.06
CA PRO A 351 -29.76 -32.98 7.93
C PRO A 351 -28.69 -34.08 8.00
N SER A 352 -27.83 -34.17 6.99
CA SER A 352 -26.68 -35.09 6.99
C SER A 352 -25.53 -34.66 7.93
N GLY A 353 -25.60 -33.48 8.55
CA GLY A 353 -24.53 -32.88 9.32
C GLY A 353 -23.48 -32.09 8.48
N THR A 354 -23.65 -32.01 7.16
CA THR A 354 -22.79 -31.19 6.32
C THR A 354 -22.98 -29.70 6.62
N VAL A 355 -21.90 -28.99 6.82
CA VAL A 355 -21.88 -27.54 7.09
C VAL A 355 -21.37 -26.82 5.86
N GLN A 356 -22.13 -25.84 5.39
CA GLN A 356 -21.77 -24.91 4.33
C GLN A 356 -21.64 -23.51 4.94
N VAL A 357 -20.54 -22.83 4.66
CA VAL A 357 -20.28 -21.45 5.10
C VAL A 357 -20.07 -20.59 3.85
N GLU A 358 -20.82 -19.50 3.77
CA GLU A 358 -20.77 -18.54 2.66
C GLU A 358 -20.52 -17.12 3.17
#